data_b432bd612d48975537fc756cbabb9638
#
_entry.id   b432bd612d48975537fc756cbabb9638
#
_cell.length_a   1.000
_cell.length_b   1.000
_cell.length_c   1.000
_cell.angle_alpha   90.00
_cell.angle_beta   90.00
_cell.angle_gamma   90.00
#
_symmetry.space_group_name_H-M   'P 1'
#
loop_
_entity.id
_entity.type
_entity.pdbx_description
1 polymer ?
#
loop_
_entity_poly.entity_id
_entity_poly.type
_entity_poly.pdbx_seq_one_letter_code
_entity_poly.pdbx_strand_id
1 'polypeptide(L)'
;MIVTGAGRGIGQATAQRFASEGADVMLVGRTLATLAETAALIAAEGGQAFAQGADVRDSSSIAAAVAAGCARWGGRIDVLVNNAGIDDDTPFLDVAEERWEAVVGTNLTGPFLFSQAVAREMVKTGGGAILHNASIDASGADGPFASYNASKAGLLGLNRTIAMELAPHGIRSNCVSPGFTHTAMTERAVGPAMMGYLNGGFERVPMRRLVKPAEIAAAFAFLASEDASGITGTNLTVDCGLTANWFILETLPEL
;
A
#
# COMPACT_ATOMS: atom_id res chain seq x y z
N MET A 1 -4.25 -14.73 -3.08
CA MET A 1 -4.00 -13.29 -3.27
C MET A 1 -2.52 -12.93 -3.13
N ILE A 2 -2.10 -11.75 -3.58
CA ILE A 2 -0.70 -11.29 -3.53
C ILE A 2 -0.61 -9.97 -2.74
N VAL A 3 0.36 -9.85 -1.81
CA VAL A 3 0.70 -8.61 -1.11
C VAL A 3 2.17 -8.31 -1.30
N THR A 4 2.51 -7.14 -1.89
CA THR A 4 3.90 -6.70 -2.02
C THR A 4 4.35 -5.90 -0.79
N GLY A 5 5.63 -5.99 -0.42
CA GLY A 5 6.13 -5.37 0.81
C GLY A 5 5.54 -5.98 2.09
N ALA A 6 5.21 -7.28 2.06
CA ALA A 6 4.45 -7.97 3.10
C ALA A 6 5.26 -8.34 4.37
N GLY A 7 6.55 -8.02 4.44
CA GLY A 7 7.42 -8.44 5.55
C GLY A 7 7.27 -7.61 6.84
N ARG A 8 6.57 -6.46 6.82
CA ARG A 8 6.41 -5.58 7.98
C ARG A 8 5.33 -4.50 7.75
N GLY A 9 4.96 -3.80 8.84
CA GLY A 9 4.10 -2.63 8.80
C GLY A 9 2.74 -2.88 8.16
N ILE A 10 2.32 -1.99 7.26
CA ILE A 10 1.01 -2.08 6.60
C ILE A 10 0.88 -3.38 5.79
N GLY A 11 1.94 -3.78 5.05
CA GLY A 11 1.90 -5.01 4.25
C GLY A 11 1.74 -6.28 5.08
N GLN A 12 2.43 -6.37 6.21
CA GLN A 12 2.28 -7.47 7.17
C GLN A 12 0.86 -7.50 7.74
N ALA A 13 0.36 -6.37 8.26
CA ALA A 13 -1.00 -6.27 8.80
C ALA A 13 -2.07 -6.61 7.75
N THR A 14 -1.86 -6.18 6.49
CA THR A 14 -2.74 -6.53 5.37
C THR A 14 -2.74 -8.04 5.12
N ALA A 15 -1.55 -8.66 5.05
CA ALA A 15 -1.45 -10.11 4.84
C ALA A 15 -2.13 -10.91 5.97
N GLN A 16 -1.90 -10.53 7.24
CA GLN A 16 -2.56 -11.15 8.40
C GLN A 16 -4.08 -10.98 8.34
N ARG A 17 -4.58 -9.79 8.02
CA ARG A 17 -6.02 -9.53 7.92
C ARG A 17 -6.67 -10.42 6.86
N PHE A 18 -6.14 -10.48 5.66
CA PHE A 18 -6.72 -11.31 4.61
C PHE A 18 -6.60 -12.81 4.92
N ALA A 19 -5.51 -13.26 5.52
CA ALA A 19 -5.36 -14.65 5.95
C ALA A 19 -6.38 -15.03 7.03
N SER A 20 -6.68 -14.13 7.98
CA SER A 20 -7.70 -14.35 9.01
C SER A 20 -9.13 -14.43 8.43
N GLU A 21 -9.36 -13.87 7.25
CA GLU A 21 -10.61 -13.99 6.48
C GLU A 21 -10.60 -15.18 5.49
N GLY A 22 -9.60 -16.06 5.59
CA GLY A 22 -9.53 -17.32 4.83
C GLY A 22 -8.80 -17.24 3.50
N ALA A 23 -8.13 -16.14 3.18
CA ALA A 23 -7.32 -16.06 1.97
C ALA A 23 -6.01 -16.86 2.11
N ASP A 24 -5.58 -17.52 1.01
CA ASP A 24 -4.22 -18.03 0.87
C ASP A 24 -3.33 -16.90 0.30
N VAL A 25 -2.35 -16.42 1.08
CA VAL A 25 -1.63 -15.17 0.83
C VAL A 25 -0.20 -15.43 0.37
N MET A 26 0.17 -14.92 -0.82
CA MET A 26 1.56 -14.80 -1.22
C MET A 26 2.15 -13.50 -0.65
N LEU A 27 3.19 -13.65 0.15
CA LEU A 27 3.96 -12.57 0.75
C LEU A 27 5.14 -12.25 -0.15
N VAL A 28 5.12 -11.09 -0.81
CA VAL A 28 6.16 -10.68 -1.76
C VAL A 28 7.06 -9.60 -1.17
N GLY A 29 8.37 -9.75 -1.33
CA GLY A 29 9.36 -8.77 -0.91
C GLY A 29 10.80 -9.24 -1.17
N ARG A 30 11.77 -8.36 -0.93
CA ARG A 30 13.20 -8.66 -1.18
C ARG A 30 13.86 -9.49 -0.08
N THR A 31 13.37 -9.39 1.16
CA THR A 31 13.99 -10.00 2.34
C THR A 31 13.18 -11.22 2.78
N LEU A 32 13.61 -12.41 2.38
CA LEU A 32 12.91 -13.65 2.68
C LEU A 32 12.71 -13.89 4.19
N ALA A 33 13.68 -13.50 5.03
CA ALA A 33 13.58 -13.66 6.47
C ALA A 33 12.34 -12.95 7.05
N THR A 34 12.10 -11.68 6.70
CA THR A 34 10.92 -10.93 7.19
C THR A 34 9.61 -11.46 6.63
N LEU A 35 9.62 -12.02 5.43
CA LEU A 35 8.45 -12.68 4.85
C LEU A 35 8.15 -14.00 5.60
N ALA A 36 9.18 -14.75 5.96
CA ALA A 36 9.04 -15.98 6.74
C ALA A 36 8.50 -15.70 8.16
N GLU A 37 8.94 -14.61 8.80
CA GLU A 37 8.38 -14.16 10.07
C GLU A 37 6.88 -13.85 9.94
N THR A 38 6.48 -13.13 8.90
CA THR A 38 5.06 -12.84 8.63
C THR A 38 4.26 -14.13 8.36
N ALA A 39 4.82 -15.06 7.58
CA ALA A 39 4.17 -16.34 7.31
C ALA A 39 3.99 -17.16 8.60
N ALA A 40 4.98 -17.15 9.51
CA ALA A 40 4.90 -17.84 10.80
C ALA A 40 3.80 -17.22 11.70
N LEU A 41 3.67 -15.89 11.74
CA LEU A 41 2.58 -15.21 12.46
C LEU A 41 1.21 -15.62 11.92
N ILE A 42 1.03 -15.64 10.60
CA ILE A 42 -0.22 -16.06 9.95
C ILE A 42 -0.53 -17.53 10.27
N ALA A 43 0.47 -18.41 10.20
CA ALA A 43 0.30 -19.82 10.51
C ALA A 43 -0.08 -20.06 11.97
N ALA A 44 0.49 -19.28 12.91
CA ALA A 44 0.15 -19.36 14.34
C ALA A 44 -1.32 -19.01 14.63
N GLU A 45 -1.94 -18.19 13.76
CA GLU A 45 -3.36 -17.81 13.82
C GLU A 45 -4.25 -18.74 12.96
N GLY A 46 -3.69 -19.82 12.40
CA GLY A 46 -4.42 -20.81 11.59
C GLY A 46 -4.65 -20.39 10.12
N GLY A 47 -4.07 -19.28 9.68
CA GLY A 47 -4.14 -18.80 8.30
C GLY A 47 -3.14 -19.49 7.36
N GLN A 48 -3.24 -19.19 6.06
CA GLN A 48 -2.34 -19.74 5.04
C GLN A 48 -1.57 -18.61 4.34
N ALA A 49 -0.25 -18.73 4.30
CA ALA A 49 0.61 -17.83 3.57
C ALA A 49 1.91 -18.53 3.14
N PHE A 50 2.54 -17.99 2.08
CA PHE A 50 3.88 -18.40 1.67
C PHE A 50 4.71 -17.23 1.18
N ALA A 51 6.02 -17.31 1.39
CA ALA A 51 6.97 -16.28 1.01
C ALA A 51 7.44 -16.45 -0.43
N GLN A 52 7.49 -15.35 -1.18
CA GLN A 52 8.05 -15.26 -2.52
C GLN A 52 9.01 -14.08 -2.61
N GLY A 53 10.29 -14.36 -2.80
CA GLY A 53 11.31 -13.32 -3.03
C GLY A 53 11.09 -12.65 -4.38
N ALA A 54 10.94 -11.30 -4.38
CA ALA A 54 10.90 -10.52 -5.62
C ALA A 54 11.27 -9.05 -5.37
N ASP A 55 11.95 -8.42 -6.34
CA ASP A 55 12.06 -6.97 -6.44
C ASP A 55 10.96 -6.45 -7.38
N VAL A 56 10.13 -5.54 -6.89
CA VAL A 56 9.02 -4.95 -7.69
C VAL A 56 9.51 -4.08 -8.85
N ARG A 57 10.81 -3.76 -8.92
CA ARG A 57 11.42 -3.03 -10.03
C ARG A 57 11.91 -3.94 -11.15
N ASP A 58 11.94 -5.25 -10.93
CA ASP A 58 12.44 -6.23 -11.90
C ASP A 58 11.30 -7.05 -12.49
N SER A 59 11.06 -6.85 -13.79
CA SER A 59 10.00 -7.52 -14.53
C SER A 59 10.13 -9.06 -14.53
N SER A 60 11.36 -9.58 -14.52
CA SER A 60 11.61 -11.02 -14.48
C SER A 60 11.22 -11.62 -13.13
N SER A 61 11.55 -10.90 -12.05
CA SER A 61 11.20 -11.23 -10.68
C SER A 61 9.68 -11.20 -10.47
N ILE A 62 8.99 -10.18 -11.03
CA ILE A 62 7.53 -10.08 -11.02
C ILE A 62 6.89 -11.26 -11.78
N ALA A 63 7.38 -11.56 -13.00
CA ALA A 63 6.85 -12.66 -13.79
C ALA A 63 6.98 -14.00 -13.03
N ALA A 64 8.12 -14.25 -12.39
CA ALA A 64 8.33 -15.43 -11.55
C ALA A 64 7.35 -15.51 -10.37
N ALA A 65 7.11 -14.38 -9.68
CA ALA A 65 6.17 -14.31 -8.58
C ALA A 65 4.72 -14.59 -9.05
N VAL A 66 4.28 -13.98 -10.16
CA VAL A 66 2.94 -14.22 -10.71
C VAL A 66 2.79 -15.69 -11.15
N ALA A 67 3.80 -16.27 -11.82
CA ALA A 67 3.80 -17.68 -12.21
C ALA A 67 3.70 -18.61 -10.98
N ALA A 68 4.41 -18.32 -9.89
CA ALA A 68 4.32 -19.08 -8.64
C ALA A 68 2.92 -19.04 -8.03
N GLY A 69 2.26 -17.86 -8.03
CA GLY A 69 0.87 -17.72 -7.61
C GLY A 69 -0.09 -18.50 -8.48
N CYS A 70 0.04 -18.39 -9.80
CA CYS A 70 -0.79 -19.15 -10.74
C CYS A 70 -0.63 -20.67 -10.55
N ALA A 71 0.60 -21.15 -10.35
CA ALA A 71 0.86 -22.56 -10.11
C ALA A 71 0.18 -23.06 -8.82
N ARG A 72 0.21 -22.25 -7.75
CA ARG A 72 -0.40 -22.61 -6.46
C ARG A 72 -1.93 -22.58 -6.49
N TRP A 73 -2.52 -21.64 -7.24
CA TRP A 73 -3.97 -21.38 -7.23
C TRP A 73 -4.70 -21.76 -8.52
N GLY A 74 -4.11 -22.64 -9.35
CA GLY A 74 -4.74 -23.11 -10.57
C GLY A 74 -5.01 -22.01 -11.60
N GLY A 75 -4.13 -21.00 -11.66
CA GLY A 75 -4.22 -19.87 -12.59
C GLY A 75 -5.04 -18.68 -12.08
N ARG A 76 -5.67 -18.78 -10.90
CA ARG A 76 -6.57 -17.74 -10.38
C ARG A 76 -5.87 -16.84 -9.35
N ILE A 77 -5.88 -15.52 -9.58
CA ILE A 77 -5.43 -14.50 -8.63
C ILE A 77 -6.59 -13.52 -8.44
N ASP A 78 -7.19 -13.49 -7.24
CA ASP A 78 -8.38 -12.66 -6.97
C ASP A 78 -8.02 -11.25 -6.54
N VAL A 79 -6.91 -11.08 -5.79
CA VAL A 79 -6.52 -9.79 -5.21
C VAL A 79 -5.01 -9.56 -5.34
N LEU A 80 -4.64 -8.36 -5.78
CA LEU A 80 -3.30 -7.82 -5.69
C LEU A 80 -3.30 -6.57 -4.79
N VAL A 81 -2.42 -6.54 -3.80
CA VAL A 81 -2.14 -5.32 -3.01
C VAL A 81 -0.72 -4.83 -3.29
N ASN A 82 -0.60 -3.76 -4.05
CA ASN A 82 0.64 -3.03 -4.29
C ASN A 82 0.95 -2.15 -3.07
N ASN A 83 1.68 -2.70 -2.11
CA ASN A 83 2.04 -2.00 -0.87
C ASN A 83 3.54 -1.71 -0.76
N ALA A 84 4.41 -2.42 -1.49
CA ALA A 84 5.84 -2.15 -1.46
C ALA A 84 6.13 -0.67 -1.78
N GLY A 85 6.94 -0.03 -0.93
CA GLY A 85 7.30 1.37 -1.10
C GLY A 85 8.51 1.75 -0.26
N ILE A 86 9.15 2.83 -0.67
CA ILE A 86 10.24 3.52 0.04
C ILE A 86 9.97 5.02 0.03
N ASP A 87 10.56 5.73 0.96
CA ASP A 87 10.57 7.18 1.09
C ASP A 87 11.95 7.77 0.79
N ASP A 88 12.00 9.08 0.61
CA ASP A 88 13.20 9.88 0.53
C ASP A 88 12.90 11.28 1.02
N ASP A 89 13.55 11.71 2.10
CA ASP A 89 13.38 12.98 2.80
C ASP A 89 14.47 14.00 2.47
N THR A 90 15.16 13.81 1.34
CA THR A 90 16.19 14.73 0.87
C THR A 90 15.55 16.05 0.43
N PRO A 91 16.09 17.23 0.87
CA PRO A 91 15.64 18.53 0.41
C PRO A 91 15.68 18.64 -1.13
N PHE A 92 14.69 19.31 -1.71
CA PHE A 92 14.44 19.32 -3.17
C PHE A 92 15.68 19.65 -4.03
N LEU A 93 16.51 20.59 -3.59
CA LEU A 93 17.72 20.99 -4.34
C LEU A 93 18.84 19.95 -4.30
N ASP A 94 18.78 18.99 -3.38
CA ASP A 94 19.84 18.00 -3.11
C ASP A 94 19.42 16.58 -3.53
N VAL A 95 18.20 16.40 -4.06
CA VAL A 95 17.72 15.08 -4.51
C VAL A 95 18.56 14.60 -5.68
N ALA A 96 19.31 13.52 -5.48
CA ALA A 96 20.06 12.85 -6.54
C ALA A 96 19.12 12.10 -7.49
N GLU A 97 19.46 12.06 -8.80
CA GLU A 97 18.66 11.38 -9.81
C GLU A 97 18.44 9.90 -9.47
N GLU A 98 19.46 9.21 -8.97
CA GLU A 98 19.38 7.79 -8.59
C GLU A 98 18.40 7.55 -7.44
N ARG A 99 18.28 8.52 -6.52
CA ARG A 99 17.29 8.44 -5.43
C ARG A 99 15.88 8.64 -5.95
N TRP A 100 15.69 9.63 -6.82
CA TRP A 100 14.43 9.84 -7.53
C TRP A 100 14.00 8.58 -8.27
N GLU A 101 14.87 8.01 -9.10
CA GLU A 101 14.61 6.79 -9.87
C GLU A 101 14.28 5.59 -8.97
N ALA A 102 15.00 5.43 -7.85
CA ALA A 102 14.74 4.35 -6.91
C ALA A 102 13.34 4.43 -6.29
N VAL A 103 12.92 5.65 -5.89
CA VAL A 103 11.59 5.88 -5.29
C VAL A 103 10.48 5.71 -6.33
N VAL A 104 10.58 6.38 -7.48
CA VAL A 104 9.59 6.26 -8.56
C VAL A 104 9.54 4.83 -9.09
N GLY A 105 10.69 4.19 -9.27
CA GLY A 105 10.81 2.79 -9.69
C GLY A 105 10.07 1.83 -8.75
N THR A 106 10.24 2.02 -7.44
CA THR A 106 9.60 1.17 -6.44
C THR A 106 8.11 1.48 -6.25
N ASN A 107 7.77 2.78 -6.12
CA ASN A 107 6.45 3.20 -5.67
C ASN A 107 5.43 3.36 -6.80
N LEU A 108 5.86 3.52 -8.05
CA LEU A 108 4.99 3.76 -9.21
C LEU A 108 5.20 2.74 -10.33
N THR A 109 6.45 2.63 -10.84
CA THR A 109 6.75 1.69 -11.93
C THR A 109 6.51 0.24 -11.50
N GLY A 110 6.92 -0.14 -10.28
CA GLY A 110 6.68 -1.47 -9.73
C GLY A 110 5.20 -1.83 -9.66
N PRO A 111 4.34 -1.02 -9.03
CA PRO A 111 2.87 -1.20 -9.08
C PRO A 111 2.29 -1.30 -10.48
N PHE A 112 2.77 -0.50 -11.44
CA PHE A 112 2.35 -0.62 -12.85
C PHE A 112 2.69 -2.01 -13.40
N LEU A 113 3.94 -2.44 -13.29
CA LEU A 113 4.41 -3.73 -13.83
C LEU A 113 3.70 -4.91 -13.16
N PHE A 114 3.55 -4.87 -11.84
CA PHE A 114 2.88 -5.93 -11.09
C PHE A 114 1.39 -6.00 -11.43
N SER A 115 0.72 -4.85 -11.50
CA SER A 115 -0.70 -4.77 -11.89
C SER A 115 -0.91 -5.29 -13.30
N GLN A 116 -0.04 -4.93 -14.25
CA GLN A 116 -0.16 -5.43 -15.64
C GLN A 116 0.01 -6.95 -15.71
N ALA A 117 1.00 -7.51 -15.00
CA ALA A 117 1.24 -8.95 -15.00
C ALA A 117 0.08 -9.73 -14.39
N VAL A 118 -0.44 -9.25 -13.23
CA VAL A 118 -1.59 -9.89 -12.55
C VAL A 118 -2.89 -9.70 -13.34
N ALA A 119 -3.13 -8.51 -13.89
CA ALA A 119 -4.35 -8.25 -14.68
C ALA A 119 -4.49 -9.17 -15.87
N ARG A 120 -3.38 -9.54 -16.55
CA ARG A 120 -3.40 -10.53 -17.65
C ARG A 120 -3.93 -11.90 -17.21
N GLU A 121 -3.69 -12.29 -15.98
CA GLU A 121 -4.23 -13.53 -15.41
C GLU A 121 -5.68 -13.35 -14.95
N MET A 122 -6.00 -12.21 -14.30
CA MET A 122 -7.36 -11.90 -13.86
C MET A 122 -8.36 -11.86 -15.03
N VAL A 123 -7.97 -11.31 -16.17
CA VAL A 123 -8.82 -11.28 -17.39
C VAL A 123 -9.23 -12.70 -17.83
N LYS A 124 -8.34 -13.69 -17.68
CA LYS A 124 -8.61 -15.09 -18.06
C LYS A 124 -9.58 -15.79 -17.09
N THR A 125 -9.66 -15.31 -15.84
CA THR A 125 -10.40 -15.96 -14.75
C THR A 125 -11.64 -15.20 -14.30
N GLY A 126 -12.00 -14.12 -15.00
CA GLY A 126 -13.27 -13.40 -14.82
C GLY A 126 -13.22 -12.23 -13.85
N GLY A 127 -12.05 -11.72 -13.52
CA GLY A 127 -11.92 -10.47 -12.75
C GLY A 127 -11.11 -10.57 -11.47
N GLY A 128 -11.21 -9.53 -10.63
CA GLY A 128 -10.49 -9.43 -9.37
C GLY A 128 -10.40 -7.99 -8.85
N ALA A 129 -9.55 -7.76 -7.83
CA ALA A 129 -9.31 -6.45 -7.26
C ALA A 129 -7.80 -6.13 -7.24
N ILE A 130 -7.44 -4.97 -7.79
CA ILE A 130 -6.09 -4.41 -7.72
C ILE A 130 -6.13 -3.20 -6.78
N LEU A 131 -5.35 -3.25 -5.71
CA LEU A 131 -5.35 -2.25 -4.66
C LEU A 131 -3.96 -1.62 -4.54
N HIS A 132 -3.91 -0.31 -4.30
CA HIS A 132 -2.66 0.43 -4.22
C HIS A 132 -2.55 1.16 -2.89
N ASN A 133 -1.41 0.99 -2.21
CA ASN A 133 -1.06 1.77 -1.04
C ASN A 133 -0.49 3.13 -1.47
N ALA A 134 -1.38 4.13 -1.59
CA ALA A 134 -1.01 5.50 -1.91
C ALA A 134 -0.48 6.26 -0.66
N SER A 135 -0.88 7.49 -0.44
CA SER A 135 -0.59 8.33 0.73
C SER A 135 -1.49 9.56 0.71
N ILE A 136 -1.68 10.23 1.83
CA ILE A 136 -2.20 11.61 1.86
C ILE A 136 -1.32 12.54 1.03
N ASP A 137 -0.02 12.26 0.94
CA ASP A 137 0.96 12.99 0.12
C ASP A 137 0.73 12.86 -1.40
N ALA A 138 -0.19 12.00 -1.81
CA ALA A 138 -0.66 11.98 -3.19
C ALA A 138 -1.47 13.24 -3.57
N SER A 139 -1.96 13.99 -2.57
CA SER A 139 -2.81 15.18 -2.74
C SER A 139 -2.28 16.41 -2.01
N GLY A 140 -1.17 16.28 -1.27
CA GLY A 140 -0.53 17.35 -0.51
C GLY A 140 0.96 17.12 -0.36
N ALA A 141 1.60 17.92 0.50
CA ALA A 141 2.99 17.74 0.90
C ALA A 141 3.15 18.18 2.36
N ASP A 142 3.87 17.39 3.14
CA ASP A 142 4.12 17.65 4.55
C ASP A 142 5.62 17.70 4.91
N GLY A 143 6.49 17.60 3.89
CA GLY A 143 7.94 17.62 4.05
C GLY A 143 8.69 17.56 2.72
N PRO A 144 10.02 17.36 2.76
CA PRO A 144 10.89 17.34 1.58
C PRO A 144 10.82 15.97 0.86
N PHE A 145 9.63 15.54 0.46
CA PHE A 145 9.37 14.22 -0.13
C PHE A 145 9.08 14.29 -1.64
N ALA A 146 9.89 15.01 -2.42
CA ALA A 146 9.62 15.27 -3.83
C ALA A 146 9.33 14.01 -4.66
N SER A 147 10.21 13.01 -4.62
CA SER A 147 10.06 11.75 -5.36
C SER A 147 8.92 10.90 -4.82
N TYR A 148 8.74 10.88 -3.50
CA TYR A 148 7.66 10.15 -2.84
C TYR A 148 6.30 10.73 -3.24
N ASN A 149 6.09 12.04 -3.06
CA ASN A 149 4.84 12.72 -3.39
C ASN A 149 4.48 12.52 -4.87
N ALA A 150 5.44 12.73 -5.77
CA ALA A 150 5.25 12.49 -7.20
C ALA A 150 4.83 11.03 -7.49
N SER A 151 5.48 10.06 -6.86
CA SER A 151 5.17 8.65 -7.04
C SER A 151 3.76 8.29 -6.54
N LYS A 152 3.36 8.84 -5.37
CA LYS A 152 2.05 8.57 -4.77
C LYS A 152 0.91 9.29 -5.51
N ALA A 153 1.15 10.50 -6.02
CA ALA A 153 0.22 11.18 -6.93
C ALA A 153 0.05 10.41 -8.25
N GLY A 154 1.16 9.88 -8.80
CA GLY A 154 1.14 9.03 -9.99
C GLY A 154 0.29 7.77 -9.81
N LEU A 155 0.28 7.16 -8.62
CA LEU A 155 -0.57 5.99 -8.32
C LEU A 155 -2.06 6.31 -8.47
N LEU A 156 -2.52 7.51 -8.09
CA LEU A 156 -3.93 7.90 -8.26
C LEU A 156 -4.29 8.00 -9.75
N GLY A 157 -3.35 8.44 -10.60
CA GLY A 157 -3.51 8.46 -12.05
C GLY A 157 -3.59 7.04 -12.62
N LEU A 158 -2.62 6.20 -12.26
CA LEU A 158 -2.56 4.79 -12.67
C LEU A 158 -3.82 4.03 -12.26
N ASN A 159 -4.27 4.19 -11.02
CA ASN A 159 -5.49 3.59 -10.49
C ASN A 159 -6.72 3.90 -11.35
N ARG A 160 -6.92 5.17 -11.73
CA ARG A 160 -8.05 5.58 -12.58
C ARG A 160 -8.01 4.94 -13.96
N THR A 161 -6.83 4.84 -14.56
CA THR A 161 -6.65 4.17 -15.86
C THR A 161 -6.97 2.68 -15.77
N ILE A 162 -6.42 1.98 -14.78
CA ILE A 162 -6.72 0.55 -14.56
C ILE A 162 -8.22 0.34 -14.33
N ALA A 163 -8.85 1.16 -13.51
CA ALA A 163 -10.28 1.08 -13.22
C ALA A 163 -11.13 1.25 -14.50
N MET A 164 -10.80 2.24 -15.32
CA MET A 164 -11.54 2.54 -16.55
C MET A 164 -11.36 1.43 -17.61
N GLU A 165 -10.12 1.00 -17.85
CA GLU A 165 -9.82 0.05 -18.93
C GLU A 165 -10.21 -1.38 -18.58
N LEU A 166 -10.08 -1.78 -17.30
CA LEU A 166 -10.24 -3.18 -16.91
C LEU A 166 -11.60 -3.50 -16.26
N ALA A 167 -12.45 -2.50 -16.00
CA ALA A 167 -13.81 -2.75 -15.50
C ALA A 167 -14.64 -3.69 -16.41
N PRO A 168 -14.57 -3.61 -17.76
CA PRO A 168 -15.28 -4.56 -18.62
C PRO A 168 -14.84 -6.02 -18.44
N HIS A 169 -13.68 -6.26 -17.83
CA HIS A 169 -13.17 -7.59 -17.52
C HIS A 169 -13.46 -8.02 -16.07
N GLY A 170 -14.30 -7.29 -15.34
CA GLY A 170 -14.62 -7.59 -13.94
C GLY A 170 -13.49 -7.24 -12.96
N ILE A 171 -12.51 -6.41 -13.35
CA ILE A 171 -11.40 -6.01 -12.50
C ILE A 171 -11.68 -4.63 -11.93
N ARG A 172 -11.68 -4.52 -10.60
CA ARG A 172 -11.75 -3.25 -9.88
C ARG A 172 -10.35 -2.77 -9.49
N SER A 173 -10.13 -1.46 -9.50
CA SER A 173 -8.88 -0.87 -9.03
C SER A 173 -9.17 0.29 -8.09
N ASN A 174 -8.54 0.30 -6.90
CA ASN A 174 -8.74 1.35 -5.90
C ASN A 174 -7.44 1.66 -5.15
N CYS A 175 -7.32 2.89 -4.66
CA CYS A 175 -6.25 3.32 -3.76
C CYS A 175 -6.76 3.40 -2.32
N VAL A 176 -5.87 3.12 -1.38
CA VAL A 176 -5.98 3.57 0.02
C VAL A 176 -4.88 4.58 0.25
N SER A 177 -5.21 5.74 0.81
CA SER A 177 -4.27 6.80 1.20
C SER A 177 -4.16 6.89 2.71
N PRO A 178 -3.14 6.24 3.32
CA PRO A 178 -2.87 6.38 4.73
C PRO A 178 -2.41 7.78 5.09
N GLY A 179 -2.78 8.24 6.29
CA GLY A 179 -2.08 9.31 7.00
C GLY A 179 -0.87 8.78 7.78
N PHE A 180 -0.37 9.57 8.74
CA PHE A 180 0.71 9.13 9.61
C PHE A 180 0.35 7.83 10.30
N THR A 181 1.03 6.75 9.90
CA THR A 181 0.74 5.39 10.35
C THR A 181 1.89 4.91 11.24
N HIS A 182 1.57 4.26 12.37
CA HIS A 182 2.56 3.74 13.31
C HIS A 182 3.32 2.55 12.69
N THR A 183 4.44 2.84 12.03
CA THR A 183 5.31 1.88 11.36
C THR A 183 6.77 2.23 11.57
N ALA A 184 7.67 1.26 11.39
CA ALA A 184 9.11 1.51 11.40
C ALA A 184 9.58 2.51 10.32
N MET A 185 8.83 2.73 9.25
CA MET A 185 9.08 3.77 8.26
C MET A 185 8.85 5.15 8.89
N THR A 186 7.69 5.37 9.49
CA THR A 186 7.35 6.62 10.19
C THR A 186 8.33 6.91 11.33
N GLU A 187 8.66 5.90 12.15
CA GLU A 187 9.61 6.05 13.26
C GLU A 187 10.99 6.54 12.78
N ARG A 188 11.47 6.03 11.63
CA ARG A 188 12.74 6.47 11.05
C ARG A 188 12.65 7.88 10.46
N ALA A 189 11.55 8.19 9.76
CA ALA A 189 11.38 9.48 9.08
C ALA A 189 11.28 10.64 10.08
N VAL A 190 10.57 10.46 11.21
CA VAL A 190 10.30 11.56 12.14
C VAL A 190 11.24 11.60 13.36
N GLY A 191 11.90 10.51 13.69
CA GLY A 191 12.78 10.39 14.85
C GLY A 191 12.05 10.35 16.21
N PRO A 192 12.78 10.07 17.33
CA PRO A 192 12.18 9.79 18.63
C PRO A 192 11.38 10.95 19.24
N ALA A 193 11.87 12.19 19.11
CA ALA A 193 11.22 13.36 19.69
C ALA A 193 9.85 13.63 19.04
N MET A 194 9.79 13.56 17.71
CA MET A 194 8.54 13.71 16.98
C MET A 194 7.61 12.53 17.22
N MET A 195 8.13 11.28 17.30
CA MET A 195 7.30 10.13 17.68
C MET A 195 6.68 10.29 19.07
N GLY A 196 7.40 10.89 20.02
CA GLY A 196 6.86 11.26 21.34
C GLY A 196 5.66 12.21 21.23
N TYR A 197 5.76 13.25 20.41
CA TYR A 197 4.66 14.18 20.13
C TYR A 197 3.49 13.49 19.43
N LEU A 198 3.76 12.70 18.39
CA LEU A 198 2.72 11.98 17.63
C LEU A 198 1.94 10.98 18.51
N ASN A 199 2.60 10.31 19.46
CA ASN A 199 1.98 9.38 20.40
C ASN A 199 1.33 10.09 21.59
N GLY A 200 1.76 11.30 21.93
CA GLY A 200 1.29 12.10 23.07
C GLY A 200 0.01 12.91 22.81
N GLY A 201 -0.65 12.72 21.69
CA GLY A 201 -1.88 13.43 21.32
C GLY A 201 -1.66 14.43 20.20
N PHE A 202 -1.31 13.92 19.06
CA PHE A 202 -1.08 14.64 17.79
C PHE A 202 -2.18 15.68 17.49
N GLU A 203 -1.99 16.91 17.95
CA GLU A 203 -3.04 17.94 17.98
C GLU A 203 -3.63 18.30 16.63
N ARG A 204 -2.81 18.23 15.58
CA ARG A 204 -3.26 18.49 14.22
C ARG A 204 -4.13 17.38 13.60
N VAL A 205 -4.15 16.20 14.19
CA VAL A 205 -5.03 15.12 13.76
C VAL A 205 -6.31 15.14 14.59
N PRO A 206 -7.49 15.28 14.00
CA PRO A 206 -8.76 15.34 14.72
C PRO A 206 -8.99 14.20 15.72
N MET A 207 -8.61 12.96 15.35
CA MET A 207 -8.68 11.81 16.27
C MET A 207 -7.50 11.72 17.24
N ARG A 208 -6.57 12.67 17.22
CA ARG A 208 -5.45 12.81 18.17
C ARG A 208 -4.54 11.60 18.31
N ARG A 209 -4.33 10.85 17.24
CA ARG A 209 -3.48 9.66 17.22
C ARG A 209 -2.99 9.31 15.83
N LEU A 210 -1.97 8.48 15.78
CA LEU A 210 -1.54 7.82 14.54
C LEU A 210 -2.57 6.80 14.06
N VAL A 211 -2.59 6.56 12.75
CA VAL A 211 -3.30 5.44 12.14
C VAL A 211 -2.59 4.14 12.51
N LYS A 212 -3.34 3.08 12.78
CA LYS A 212 -2.79 1.73 12.99
C LYS A 212 -2.71 0.98 11.68
N PRO A 213 -1.66 0.17 11.42
CA PRO A 213 -1.56 -0.67 10.22
C PRO A 213 -2.81 -1.54 9.99
N ALA A 214 -3.44 -2.02 11.06
CA ALA A 214 -4.67 -2.81 10.99
C ALA A 214 -5.87 -2.02 10.43
N GLU A 215 -5.92 -0.70 10.60
CA GLU A 215 -7.00 0.14 10.04
C GLU A 215 -6.85 0.29 8.52
N ILE A 216 -5.61 0.38 8.04
CA ILE A 216 -5.31 0.35 6.60
C ILE A 216 -5.62 -1.03 6.01
N ALA A 217 -5.25 -2.10 6.71
CA ALA A 217 -5.57 -3.46 6.31
C ALA A 217 -7.08 -3.70 6.21
N ALA A 218 -7.87 -3.12 7.12
CA ALA A 218 -9.34 -3.19 7.08
C ALA A 218 -9.91 -2.48 5.86
N ALA A 219 -9.37 -1.30 5.48
CA ALA A 219 -9.75 -0.58 4.28
C ALA A 219 -9.44 -1.39 3.00
N PHE A 220 -8.28 -2.05 2.93
CA PHE A 220 -7.95 -2.95 1.83
C PHE A 220 -8.89 -4.16 1.78
N ALA A 221 -9.20 -4.79 2.91
CA ALA A 221 -10.13 -5.93 2.96
C ALA A 221 -11.53 -5.52 2.47
N PHE A 222 -12.05 -4.38 2.91
CA PHE A 222 -13.31 -3.82 2.41
C PHE A 222 -13.28 -3.59 0.90
N LEU A 223 -12.27 -2.89 0.38
CA LEU A 223 -12.17 -2.60 -1.06
C LEU A 223 -11.96 -3.86 -1.91
N ALA A 224 -11.44 -4.95 -1.36
CA ALA A 224 -11.33 -6.23 -2.04
C ALA A 224 -12.65 -7.03 -2.05
N SER A 225 -13.53 -6.81 -1.09
CA SER A 225 -14.74 -7.61 -0.87
C SER A 225 -15.86 -7.32 -1.86
N GLU A 226 -16.90 -8.15 -1.83
CA GLU A 226 -18.15 -7.94 -2.58
C GLU A 226 -18.93 -6.71 -2.10
N ASP A 227 -18.76 -6.28 -0.85
CA ASP A 227 -19.39 -5.06 -0.33
C ASP A 227 -18.89 -3.80 -1.06
N ALA A 228 -17.73 -3.89 -1.72
CA ALA A 228 -17.16 -2.85 -2.56
C ALA A 228 -17.36 -3.11 -4.07
N SER A 229 -18.28 -3.99 -4.48
CA SER A 229 -18.48 -4.38 -5.89
C SER A 229 -18.81 -3.21 -6.82
N GLY A 230 -19.45 -2.17 -6.32
CA GLY A 230 -19.72 -0.92 -7.05
C GLY A 230 -18.61 0.14 -6.96
N ILE A 231 -17.46 -0.16 -6.32
CA ILE A 231 -16.39 0.81 -6.06
C ILE A 231 -15.16 0.48 -6.91
N THR A 232 -14.84 1.36 -7.87
CA THR A 232 -13.60 1.29 -8.67
C THR A 232 -13.13 2.71 -9.02
N GLY A 233 -11.83 2.91 -9.16
CA GLY A 233 -11.21 4.22 -9.45
C GLY A 233 -11.11 5.17 -8.25
N THR A 234 -11.57 4.76 -7.05
CA THR A 234 -11.57 5.61 -5.86
C THR A 234 -10.22 5.70 -5.18
N ASN A 235 -10.08 6.72 -4.34
CA ASN A 235 -9.01 6.86 -3.35
C ASN A 235 -9.67 6.99 -1.97
N LEU A 236 -9.55 5.96 -1.14
CA LEU A 236 -10.07 5.94 0.22
C LEU A 236 -9.00 6.45 1.19
N THR A 237 -9.21 7.63 1.76
CA THR A 237 -8.30 8.20 2.76
C THR A 237 -8.57 7.60 4.14
N VAL A 238 -7.50 7.18 4.83
CA VAL A 238 -7.52 6.64 6.21
C VAL A 238 -6.43 7.35 7.01
N ASP A 239 -6.76 8.50 7.59
CA ASP A 239 -5.78 9.45 8.13
C ASP A 239 -6.18 10.06 9.49
N CYS A 240 -7.14 9.45 10.17
CA CYS A 240 -7.69 9.98 11.43
C CYS A 240 -8.24 11.42 11.32
N GLY A 241 -8.64 11.83 10.12
CA GLY A 241 -9.23 13.13 9.83
C GLY A 241 -8.23 14.24 9.50
N LEU A 242 -6.94 13.94 9.37
CA LEU A 242 -5.89 14.94 9.14
C LEU A 242 -6.19 15.82 7.91
N THR A 243 -6.50 15.22 6.76
CA THR A 243 -6.76 15.97 5.52
C THR A 243 -8.15 16.61 5.45
N ALA A 244 -9.05 16.30 6.39
CA ALA A 244 -10.36 16.95 6.51
C ALA A 244 -10.28 18.30 7.25
N ASN A 245 -9.17 18.57 7.96
CA ASN A 245 -8.98 19.81 8.70
C ASN A 245 -8.15 20.82 7.87
N TRP A 246 -8.72 21.98 7.64
CA TRP A 246 -8.06 23.07 6.90
C TRP A 246 -7.16 23.93 7.80
N PHE A 247 -7.16 23.74 9.12
CA PHE A 247 -6.38 24.45 10.14
C PHE A 247 -6.53 25.99 10.15
N ILE A 248 -7.56 26.53 9.49
CA ILE A 248 -7.72 27.98 9.30
C ILE A 248 -8.01 28.70 10.63
N LEU A 249 -8.77 28.06 11.51
CA LEU A 249 -9.19 28.68 12.77
C LEU A 249 -8.27 28.39 13.96
N GLU A 250 -7.28 27.49 13.80
CA GLU A 250 -6.33 27.14 14.86
C GLU A 250 -5.35 28.27 15.23
N THR A 251 -5.25 29.30 14.37
CA THR A 251 -4.41 30.47 14.60
C THR A 251 -5.10 31.58 15.40
N LEU A 252 -6.39 31.41 15.73
CA LEU A 252 -7.14 32.37 16.51
C LEU A 252 -7.12 31.94 17.99
N PRO A 253 -6.48 32.72 18.87
CA PRO A 253 -6.24 32.29 20.27
C PRO A 253 -7.48 32.25 21.14
N GLU A 254 -8.65 32.64 20.69
CA GLU A 254 -9.89 32.73 21.49
C GLU A 254 -11.18 32.49 20.65
N LEU A 255 -11.40 31.29 20.13
CA LEU A 255 -12.72 30.88 19.66
C LEU A 255 -13.25 29.71 20.48
#